data_fd925e1dff54bf8c47e6647c3c312ccd
#
_entry.id   fd925e1dff54bf8c47e6647c3c312ccd
#
_cell.length_a   1.000
_cell.length_b   1.000
_cell.length_c   1.000
_cell.angle_alpha   90.00
_cell.angle_beta   90.00
_cell.angle_gamma   90.00
#
_symmetry.space_group_name_H-M   'P 1'
#
loop_
_entity.id
_entity.type
_entity.pdbx_description
1 polymer ?
#
loop_
_entity_poly.entity_id
_entity_poly.type
_entity_poly.pdbx_seq_one_letter_code
_entity_poly.pdbx_strand_id
1 'polypeptide(L)'
;VSLLAQDIGGASKVEIVTPEVADPYVLMKLGYDRSWASVLYSSDRGGFTIVDKDRTAGMIFVSYTEESPEDDGFFAGWFGGDKEIIESNYRILVKTVGADVEIRIVGVSGDSLDKPESLRLLSILRSNLS
;
A
#
# COMPACT_ATOMS: atom_id res chain seq x y z
N VAL A 1 6.01 16.70 23.82
CA VAL A 1 5.93 16.39 23.29
C VAL A 1 6.00 16.43 22.75
N SER A 2 6.01 16.70 22.70
CA SER A 2 5.96 16.61 22.00
C SER A 2 5.75 16.23 21.36
N LEU A 3 6.21 16.41 21.75
CA LEU A 3 5.73 15.71 20.91
C LEU A 3 4.80 16.06 20.19
N LEU A 4 4.38 16.74 20.52
CA LEU A 4 3.32 17.06 19.81
C LEU A 4 3.58 17.82 18.63
N ALA A 5 4.40 18.76 18.63
CA ALA A 5 4.69 19.50 17.46
C ALA A 5 5.33 18.66 16.43
N GLN A 6 6.22 17.86 16.84
CA GLN A 6 6.80 17.02 15.85
C GLN A 6 5.84 15.98 15.41
N ASP A 7 4.93 15.62 16.25
CA ASP A 7 3.94 14.69 15.81
C ASP A 7 3.09 15.28 14.76
N ILE A 8 2.78 16.52 14.86
CA ILE A 8 2.03 17.16 13.85
C ILE A 8 2.80 17.16 12.57
N GLY A 9 4.07 17.48 12.63
CA GLY A 9 4.87 17.43 11.45
C GLY A 9 4.92 16.05 10.86
N GLY A 10 5.05 15.04 11.71
CA GLY A 10 5.07 13.68 11.22
C GLY A 10 3.77 13.28 10.59
N ALA A 11 2.67 13.66 11.21
CA ALA A 11 1.38 13.29 10.66
C ALA A 11 1.14 13.92 9.31
N SER A 12 1.66 15.12 9.09
CA SER A 12 1.43 15.79 7.82
C SER A 12 2.39 15.36 6.75
N LYS A 13 3.35 14.50 7.05
CA LYS A 13 4.32 14.08 6.06
C LYS A 13 3.84 12.90 5.23
N VAL A 14 2.75 12.26 5.63
CA VAL A 14 2.22 11.11 4.90
C VAL A 14 0.72 11.24 4.87
N GLU A 15 0.15 11.34 3.67
CA GLU A 15 -1.29 11.48 3.57
C GLU A 15 -1.79 10.78 2.31
N ILE A 16 -3.02 10.32 2.36
CA ILE A 16 -3.67 9.73 1.20
C ILE A 16 -4.41 10.84 0.47
N VAL A 17 -4.12 10.96 -0.82
CA VAL A 17 -4.77 11.96 -1.67
C VAL A 17 -5.71 11.22 -2.60
N THR A 18 -6.95 11.71 -2.68
CA THR A 18 -7.99 11.06 -3.47
C THR A 18 -8.55 12.04 -4.48
N PRO A 19 -7.88 12.19 -5.63
CA PRO A 19 -8.38 13.11 -6.66
C PRO A 19 -9.71 12.60 -7.21
N GLU A 20 -10.50 13.52 -7.76
CA GLU A 20 -11.78 13.10 -8.31
C GLU A 20 -11.64 12.31 -9.59
N VAL A 21 -10.70 12.67 -10.43
CA VAL A 21 -10.57 12.06 -11.75
C VAL A 21 -9.29 11.29 -11.95
N ALA A 22 -8.48 11.13 -10.93
CA ALA A 22 -7.22 10.41 -11.07
C ALA A 22 -7.14 9.35 -9.97
N ASP A 23 -6.17 8.46 -10.12
CA ASP A 23 -6.00 7.40 -9.13
C ASP A 23 -5.54 7.97 -7.80
N PRO A 24 -5.99 7.38 -6.71
CA PRO A 24 -5.51 7.82 -5.40
C PRO A 24 -4.04 7.46 -5.21
N TYR A 25 -3.39 8.16 -4.33
CA TYR A 25 -1.99 7.90 -4.02
C TYR A 25 -1.68 8.36 -2.61
N VAL A 26 -0.55 7.87 -2.10
CA VAL A 26 -0.02 8.34 -0.83
C VAL A 26 1.03 9.39 -1.15
N LEU A 27 0.92 10.55 -0.53
CA LEU A 27 1.90 11.61 -0.71
C LEU A 27 2.83 11.60 0.49
N MET A 28 4.13 11.50 0.23
CA MET A 28 5.13 11.50 1.27
C MET A 28 6.01 12.74 1.09
N LYS A 29 6.04 13.57 2.11
CA LYS A 29 6.85 14.78 2.09
C LYS A 29 8.22 14.48 2.65
N LEU A 30 8.86 13.51 2.04
CA LEU A 30 10.19 13.03 2.43
C LEU A 30 11.00 12.83 1.17
N GLY A 31 12.30 12.79 1.31
CA GLY A 31 13.16 12.50 0.18
C GLY A 31 12.96 11.10 -0.34
N TYR A 32 13.45 10.86 -1.54
CA TYR A 32 13.22 9.57 -2.21
C TYR A 32 13.79 8.40 -1.41
N ASP A 33 15.01 8.53 -0.93
CA ASP A 33 15.64 7.42 -0.23
C ASP A 33 14.85 7.00 1.00
N ARG A 34 14.40 7.98 1.75
CA ARG A 34 13.63 7.68 2.96
C ARG A 34 12.26 7.14 2.61
N SER A 35 11.66 7.68 1.57
CA SER A 35 10.36 7.19 1.13
C SER A 35 10.47 5.75 0.65
N TRP A 36 11.49 5.44 -0.12
CA TRP A 36 11.68 4.09 -0.63
C TRP A 36 11.84 3.10 0.53
N ALA A 37 12.71 3.42 1.48
CA ALA A 37 12.93 2.53 2.61
C ALA A 37 11.67 2.37 3.44
N SER A 38 10.93 3.47 3.63
CA SER A 38 9.70 3.41 4.40
C SER A 38 8.65 2.57 3.73
N VAL A 39 8.54 2.67 2.40
CA VAL A 39 7.55 1.88 1.67
C VAL A 39 7.90 0.39 1.73
N LEU A 40 9.16 0.05 1.61
CA LEU A 40 9.56 -1.35 1.73
C LEU A 40 9.21 -1.89 3.12
N TYR A 41 9.53 -1.13 4.14
CA TYR A 41 9.25 -1.55 5.50
C TYR A 41 7.74 -1.68 5.74
N SER A 42 6.99 -0.70 5.25
CA SER A 42 5.53 -0.73 5.42
C SER A 42 4.88 -1.86 4.68
N SER A 43 5.39 -2.16 3.50
CA SER A 43 4.85 -3.27 2.71
C SER A 43 5.01 -4.57 3.47
N ASP A 44 6.19 -4.79 4.02
CA ASP A 44 6.45 -6.00 4.77
C ASP A 44 5.54 -6.07 5.99
N ARG A 45 5.43 -4.98 6.73
CA ARG A 45 4.62 -4.98 7.93
C ARG A 45 3.13 -5.04 7.63
N GLY A 46 2.73 -4.57 6.47
CA GLY A 46 1.32 -4.57 6.09
C GLY A 46 0.83 -5.89 5.53
N GLY A 47 1.71 -6.86 5.41
CA GLY A 47 1.30 -8.16 4.92
C GLY A 47 1.56 -8.39 3.43
N PHE A 48 2.23 -7.46 2.79
CA PHE A 48 2.64 -7.67 1.40
C PHE A 48 3.94 -8.46 1.38
N THR A 49 4.04 -9.41 0.48
CA THR A 49 5.29 -10.12 0.26
C THR A 49 6.01 -9.47 -0.89
N ILE A 50 7.21 -8.98 -0.64
CA ILE A 50 8.00 -8.34 -1.69
C ILE A 50 8.63 -9.43 -2.54
N VAL A 51 8.23 -9.46 -3.81
CA VAL A 51 8.70 -10.46 -4.75
C VAL A 51 9.95 -9.96 -5.46
N ASP A 52 9.94 -8.68 -5.82
CA ASP A 52 11.07 -8.09 -6.53
C ASP A 52 10.97 -6.59 -6.36
N LYS A 53 12.07 -5.90 -6.60
CA LYS A 53 12.08 -4.46 -6.49
C LYS A 53 13.14 -3.87 -7.41
N ASP A 54 12.85 -2.68 -7.93
CA ASP A 54 13.76 -1.96 -8.78
C ASP A 54 13.75 -0.51 -8.33
N ARG A 55 14.72 -0.15 -7.52
CA ARG A 55 14.75 1.17 -6.93
C ARG A 55 14.92 2.27 -7.98
N THR A 56 15.69 2.01 -9.00
CA THR A 56 15.92 2.99 -10.05
C THR A 56 14.64 3.28 -10.82
N ALA A 57 13.87 2.25 -11.09
CA ALA A 57 12.60 2.42 -11.79
C ALA A 57 11.48 2.84 -10.85
N GLY A 58 11.70 2.75 -9.55
CA GLY A 58 10.66 3.11 -8.60
C GLY A 58 9.54 2.10 -8.55
N MET A 59 9.87 0.82 -8.64
CA MET A 59 8.85 -0.23 -8.67
C MET A 59 9.14 -1.28 -7.62
N ILE A 60 8.08 -1.74 -6.96
CA ILE A 60 8.15 -2.86 -6.03
C ILE A 60 7.07 -3.83 -6.44
N PHE A 61 7.45 -5.06 -6.72
CA PHE A 61 6.50 -6.10 -7.10
C PHE A 61 6.14 -6.88 -5.85
N VAL A 62 4.86 -6.93 -5.53
CA VAL A 62 4.42 -7.54 -4.28
C VAL A 62 3.28 -8.50 -4.55
N SER A 63 3.09 -9.44 -3.65
CA SER A 63 1.88 -10.24 -3.61
C SER A 63 1.21 -10.01 -2.27
N TYR A 64 -0.09 -10.09 -2.27
CA TYR A 64 -0.88 -9.86 -1.08
C TYR A 64 -1.88 -10.99 -0.96
N THR A 65 -1.86 -11.66 0.17
CA THR A 65 -2.72 -12.81 0.40
C THR A 65 -3.71 -12.46 1.48
N GLU A 66 -4.97 -12.74 1.21
CA GLU A 66 -5.99 -12.49 2.21
C GLU A 66 -7.03 -13.59 2.10
N GLU A 67 -7.75 -13.79 3.20
CA GLU A 67 -8.82 -14.78 3.22
C GLU A 67 -10.06 -14.17 2.60
N SER A 68 -10.77 -15.00 1.87
CA SER A 68 -11.98 -14.55 1.22
C SER A 68 -13.05 -14.28 2.27
N PRO A 69 -13.68 -13.12 2.25
CA PRO A 69 -14.73 -12.84 3.22
C PRO A 69 -15.92 -13.76 3.11
N GLU A 70 -16.14 -14.32 1.95
CA GLU A 70 -17.26 -15.26 1.80
C GLU A 70 -17.08 -16.50 2.62
N ASP A 71 -15.85 -16.80 2.98
CA ASP A 71 -15.57 -18.02 3.71
C ASP A 71 -15.94 -17.92 5.17
N ASP A 72 -16.35 -16.77 5.59
CA ASP A 72 -16.85 -16.64 6.93
C ASP A 72 -18.24 -17.19 7.07
N GLY A 73 -18.81 -17.64 5.99
CA GLY A 73 -20.15 -18.12 6.03
C GLY A 73 -20.27 -19.43 6.75
N PHE A 74 -21.53 -19.75 7.03
CA PHE A 74 -21.86 -20.97 7.71
C PHE A 74 -21.27 -22.19 7.02
N PHE A 75 -21.25 -22.16 5.71
CA PHE A 75 -20.82 -23.31 4.95
C PHE A 75 -19.31 -23.52 4.92
N ALA A 76 -18.55 -22.51 5.25
CA ALA A 76 -17.10 -22.65 5.24
C ALA A 76 -16.67 -23.75 6.19
N GLY A 77 -17.22 -23.73 7.40
CA GLY A 77 -16.88 -24.77 8.35
C GLY A 77 -17.53 -26.11 8.01
N TRP A 78 -18.64 -26.04 7.33
CA TRP A 78 -19.34 -27.25 6.97
C TRP A 78 -18.53 -28.11 6.01
N PHE A 79 -17.84 -27.47 5.08
CA PHE A 79 -17.09 -28.19 4.06
C PHE A 79 -15.65 -28.42 4.42
N GLY A 80 -15.34 -28.50 5.68
CA GLY A 80 -14.00 -28.85 6.07
C GLY A 80 -13.22 -27.71 6.67
N GLY A 81 -13.78 -26.54 6.63
CA GLY A 81 -13.15 -25.44 7.28
C GLY A 81 -12.03 -24.78 6.48
N ASP A 82 -11.81 -25.22 5.28
CA ASP A 82 -10.77 -24.61 4.46
C ASP A 82 -11.26 -23.25 4.01
N LYS A 83 -10.50 -22.25 4.33
CA LYS A 83 -10.81 -20.91 3.86
C LYS A 83 -10.17 -20.72 2.52
N GLU A 84 -10.87 -20.00 1.67
CA GLU A 84 -10.31 -19.71 0.39
C GLU A 84 -9.32 -18.56 0.55
N ILE A 85 -8.11 -18.79 0.09
CA ILE A 85 -7.06 -17.80 0.20
C ILE A 85 -6.87 -17.20 -1.17
N ILE A 86 -6.99 -15.88 -1.26
CA ILE A 86 -6.85 -15.17 -2.51
C ILE A 86 -5.51 -14.49 -2.49
N GLU A 87 -4.68 -14.82 -3.48
CA GLU A 87 -3.39 -14.18 -3.65
C GLU A 87 -3.46 -13.27 -4.85
N SER A 88 -3.14 -12.02 -4.64
CA SER A 88 -3.15 -11.04 -5.72
C SER A 88 -1.78 -10.41 -5.83
N ASN A 89 -1.42 -10.08 -7.05
CA ASN A 89 -0.12 -9.47 -7.31
C ASN A 89 -0.31 -8.02 -7.71
N TYR A 90 0.55 -7.17 -7.21
CA TYR A 90 0.45 -5.74 -7.45
C TYR A 90 1.82 -5.17 -7.71
N ARG A 91 1.82 -3.96 -8.22
CA ARG A 91 3.03 -3.19 -8.42
C ARG A 91 2.87 -1.90 -7.64
N ILE A 92 3.81 -1.62 -6.76
CA ILE A 92 3.83 -0.37 -6.00
C ILE A 92 4.78 0.56 -6.73
N LEU A 93 4.30 1.74 -7.07
CA LEU A 93 5.09 2.72 -7.80
C LEU A 93 5.49 3.84 -6.85
N VAL A 94 6.77 4.15 -6.85
CA VAL A 94 7.36 5.19 -5.99
C VAL A 94 7.98 6.22 -6.91
N LYS A 95 7.41 7.42 -6.93
CA LYS A 95 7.83 8.42 -7.90
C LYS A 95 8.05 9.77 -7.24
N THR A 96 9.16 10.39 -7.57
CA THR A 96 9.44 11.75 -7.10
C THR A 96 8.63 12.75 -7.90
N VAL A 97 7.95 13.65 -7.21
CA VAL A 97 7.20 14.71 -7.85
C VAL A 97 7.54 16.00 -7.12
N GLY A 98 8.36 16.83 -7.75
CA GLY A 98 8.85 18.02 -7.07
C GLY A 98 9.70 17.65 -5.88
N ALA A 99 9.36 18.18 -4.72
CA ALA A 99 10.07 17.87 -3.49
C ALA A 99 9.48 16.69 -2.75
N ASP A 100 8.41 16.10 -3.28
CA ASP A 100 7.68 15.05 -2.58
C ASP A 100 7.76 13.74 -3.35
N VAL A 101 7.20 12.69 -2.75
CA VAL A 101 7.18 11.38 -3.38
C VAL A 101 5.74 10.88 -3.38
N GLU A 102 5.30 10.35 -4.51
CA GLU A 102 3.97 9.77 -4.64
C GLU A 102 4.07 8.27 -4.72
N ILE A 103 3.20 7.59 -3.98
CA ILE A 103 3.15 6.14 -3.93
C ILE A 103 1.80 5.70 -4.48
N ARG A 104 1.83 4.88 -5.52
CA ARG A 104 0.60 4.34 -6.11
C ARG A 104 0.68 2.82 -6.12
N ILE A 105 -0.48 2.19 -6.09
CA ILE A 105 -0.55 0.73 -6.22
C ILE A 105 -1.40 0.44 -7.45
N VAL A 106 -0.84 -0.34 -8.35
CA VAL A 106 -1.52 -0.71 -9.59
C VAL A 106 -1.43 -2.21 -9.76
N GLY A 107 -2.13 -2.73 -10.76
CA GLY A 107 -2.05 -4.15 -11.07
C GLY A 107 -0.66 -4.52 -11.56
N VAL A 108 -0.40 -5.82 -11.62
CA VAL A 108 0.93 -6.29 -11.96
C VAL A 108 1.34 -5.90 -13.37
N SER A 109 0.39 -5.66 -14.25
CA SER A 109 0.70 -5.21 -15.61
C SER A 109 0.65 -3.69 -15.75
N GLY A 110 0.47 -2.98 -14.66
CA GLY A 110 0.47 -1.54 -14.69
C GLY A 110 -0.89 -0.90 -14.79
N ASP A 111 -1.95 -1.70 -14.83
CA ASP A 111 -3.30 -1.17 -14.94
C ASP A 111 -3.77 -0.59 -13.62
N SER A 112 -4.60 0.46 -13.72
CA SER A 112 -5.18 1.05 -12.52
C SER A 112 -6.11 0.07 -11.86
N LEU A 113 -6.13 0.11 -10.53
CA LEU A 113 -7.08 -0.68 -9.76
C LEU A 113 -8.37 0.10 -9.57
N ASP A 114 -9.44 -0.61 -9.23
CA ASP A 114 -10.66 0.06 -8.83
C ASP A 114 -10.36 0.95 -7.63
N LYS A 115 -11.05 2.08 -7.58
CA LYS A 115 -10.77 3.04 -6.52
C LYS A 115 -10.91 2.45 -5.12
N PRO A 116 -11.97 1.69 -4.81
CA PRO A 116 -12.06 1.11 -3.46
C PRO A 116 -10.91 0.18 -3.15
N GLU A 117 -10.49 -0.64 -4.11
CA GLU A 117 -9.38 -1.55 -3.88
C GLU A 117 -8.09 -0.78 -3.69
N SER A 118 -7.87 0.22 -4.53
CA SER A 118 -6.67 1.05 -4.42
C SER A 118 -6.61 1.72 -3.06
N LEU A 119 -7.71 2.29 -2.61
CA LEU A 119 -7.74 2.95 -1.31
C LEU A 119 -7.52 1.98 -0.17
N ARG A 120 -8.08 0.79 -0.27
CA ARG A 120 -7.89 -0.21 0.76
C ARG A 120 -6.42 -0.58 0.91
N LEU A 121 -5.76 -0.82 -0.21
CA LEU A 121 -4.35 -1.21 -0.18
C LEU A 121 -3.45 -0.04 0.25
N LEU A 122 -3.75 1.16 -0.24
CA LEU A 122 -2.98 2.33 0.17
C LEU A 122 -3.16 2.60 1.66
N SER A 123 -4.34 2.33 2.20
CA SER A 123 -4.57 2.51 3.62
C SER A 123 -3.74 1.55 4.44
N ILE A 124 -3.57 0.33 3.95
CA ILE A 124 -2.71 -0.63 4.64
C ILE A 124 -1.28 -0.12 4.69
N LEU A 125 -0.78 0.37 3.56
CA LEU A 125 0.55 0.94 3.53
C LEU A 125 0.64 2.13 4.47
N ARG A 126 -0.31 3.03 4.37
CA ARG A 126 -0.28 4.26 5.15
C ARG A 126 -0.30 3.97 6.65
N SER A 127 -1.04 2.97 7.06
CA SER A 127 -1.12 2.61 8.48
C SER A 127 0.24 2.19 9.04
N ASN A 128 1.11 1.74 8.20
CA ASN A 128 2.43 1.27 8.61
C ASN A 128 3.54 2.26 8.27
N LEU A 129 3.18 3.39 7.68
CA LEU A 129 4.13 4.46 7.36
C LEU A 129 4.10 5.50 8.47
N SER A 130 5.04 5.49 9.34
CA SER A 130 5.00 6.50 10.40
C SER A 130 6.38 6.80 10.92
#